data_ef895031f2d59116d39621da2bb16881
#
_entry.id   ef895031f2d59116d39621da2bb16881
#
_cell.length_a   1.000
_cell.length_b   1.000
_cell.length_c   1.000
_cell.angle_alpha   90.00
_cell.angle_beta   90.00
_cell.angle_gamma   90.00
#
_symmetry.space_group_name_H-M   'P 1'
#
loop_
_entity.id
_entity.type
_entity.pdbx_description
1 polymer ?
#
loop_
_entity_poly.entity_id
_entity_poly.type
_entity_poly.pdbx_seq_one_letter_code
_entity_poly.pdbx_strand_id
1 'polypeptide(L)'
;ITPNSSEIADAIVDADGESLYYLSAFEEGYDLWKLDLRKKSTECLKKLDTSSAQFDVQKDGKCIFILGSRIMQKLTVASDKMERISYKAEMKMDLAKEREYMFDHVCRQEARHFYRTDMHGVDWPMMTAAYRKFLPHINNNADFAELLSEMLGELNVSHTGGRYRAGARGEATANLGLFYDLSYEGKGVKIDEVIAGGPFDNASSKVKKGCITDFYALLAGLTGEKVLISLSDGGKQWDEVVKPISDGACGALLYRRWIKQRAADVDRWSNGRLGYVHIESMDDNSFRTVYSDVLGKYNKKEGIVIDTRFNGGGRLHEDIEILFSGTKYLTQVYRGREACDMPSRRWNKPSIMVQGEANYSNAHGTPWVYKHMRLGKLVGAPVPGTMTSVWWERL
;
A
#
# COMPACT_ATOMS: atom_id res chain seq x y z
N ILE A 1 -17.36 27.31 -2.56
CA ILE A 1 -16.95 28.65 -2.09
C ILE A 1 -15.48 28.87 -2.45
N THR A 2 -14.61 27.90 -2.21
CA THR A 2 -13.19 27.98 -2.61
C THR A 2 -13.05 27.87 -4.13
N PRO A 3 -12.18 28.68 -4.78
CA PRO A 3 -12.10 28.75 -6.24
C PRO A 3 -11.50 27.50 -6.89
N ASN A 4 -10.81 26.67 -6.12
CA ASN A 4 -10.08 25.49 -6.60
C ASN A 4 -10.58 24.22 -5.95
N SER A 5 -10.52 23.12 -6.70
CA SER A 5 -10.71 21.77 -6.15
C SER A 5 -9.42 21.35 -5.45
N SER A 6 -9.47 21.17 -4.13
CA SER A 6 -8.31 20.79 -3.30
C SER A 6 -8.81 20.08 -2.04
N GLU A 7 -7.91 19.38 -1.36
CA GLU A 7 -8.21 18.79 -0.07
C GLU A 7 -8.22 19.88 1.01
N ILE A 8 -9.34 20.03 1.72
CA ILE A 8 -9.50 21.01 2.80
C ILE A 8 -9.53 20.25 4.13
N ALA A 9 -8.57 20.55 5.01
CA ALA A 9 -8.51 19.95 6.35
C ALA A 9 -9.48 20.63 7.31
N ASP A 10 -9.56 21.99 7.24
CA ASP A 10 -10.39 22.77 8.14
C ASP A 10 -10.71 24.15 7.54
N ALA A 11 -11.81 24.77 7.97
CA ALA A 11 -12.23 26.08 7.51
C ALA A 11 -13.03 26.82 8.55
N ILE A 12 -12.80 28.15 8.67
CA ILE A 12 -13.48 29.00 9.63
C ILE A 12 -13.75 30.39 9.04
N VAL A 13 -14.93 30.93 9.31
CA VAL A 13 -15.29 32.32 9.00
C VAL A 13 -14.94 33.19 10.20
N ASP A 14 -14.36 34.38 9.97
CA ASP A 14 -14.09 35.33 11.01
C ASP A 14 -15.37 35.84 11.70
N ALA A 15 -15.21 36.52 12.86
CA ALA A 15 -16.34 36.98 13.67
C ALA A 15 -17.23 37.99 12.93
N ASP A 16 -16.70 38.76 12.00
CA ASP A 16 -17.40 39.77 11.22
C ASP A 16 -18.10 39.19 9.98
N GLY A 17 -17.83 37.94 9.63
CA GLY A 17 -18.40 37.26 8.47
C GLY A 17 -17.83 37.76 7.14
N GLU A 18 -16.68 38.42 7.12
CA GLU A 18 -16.08 39.02 5.92
C GLU A 18 -15.00 38.15 5.29
N SER A 19 -14.33 37.30 6.07
CA SER A 19 -13.22 36.45 5.60
C SER A 19 -13.42 35.00 5.99
N LEU A 20 -13.13 34.10 5.04
CA LEU A 20 -13.02 32.66 5.28
C LEU A 20 -11.53 32.30 5.31
N TYR A 21 -11.07 31.79 6.44
CA TYR A 21 -9.76 31.15 6.56
C TYR A 21 -9.91 29.65 6.34
N TYR A 22 -9.04 29.02 5.57
CA TYR A 22 -9.07 27.60 5.34
C TYR A 22 -7.68 26.99 5.13
N LEU A 23 -7.55 25.73 5.53
CA LEU A 23 -6.32 24.93 5.37
C LEU A 23 -6.49 24.01 4.19
N SER A 24 -5.71 24.22 3.16
CA SER A 24 -5.86 23.50 1.89
C SER A 24 -4.54 22.97 1.38
N ALA A 25 -4.54 21.71 0.93
CA ALA A 25 -3.39 21.06 0.30
C ALA A 25 -3.53 21.09 -1.23
N PHE A 26 -2.52 21.68 -1.91
CA PHE A 26 -2.44 21.70 -3.36
C PHE A 26 -1.29 20.86 -3.92
N GLU A 27 -0.11 20.92 -3.31
CA GLU A 27 1.10 20.26 -3.76
C GLU A 27 1.72 19.39 -2.66
N GLU A 28 2.41 20.01 -1.69
CA GLU A 28 3.17 19.31 -0.65
C GLU A 28 2.67 19.62 0.78
N GLY A 29 1.40 19.35 1.05
CA GLY A 29 0.83 19.56 2.38
C GLY A 29 -0.13 20.74 2.47
N TYR A 30 -0.60 20.99 3.70
CA TYR A 30 -1.59 22.04 3.95
C TYR A 30 -0.94 23.40 4.15
N ASP A 31 -1.54 24.40 3.50
CA ASP A 31 -1.23 25.82 3.61
C ASP A 31 -2.42 26.61 4.13
N LEU A 32 -2.15 27.78 4.73
CA LEU A 32 -3.19 28.70 5.20
C LEU A 32 -3.61 29.66 4.09
N TRP A 33 -4.88 29.64 3.78
CA TRP A 33 -5.51 30.49 2.79
C TRP A 33 -6.58 31.40 3.42
N LYS A 34 -6.77 32.58 2.82
CA LYS A 34 -7.83 33.52 3.16
C LYS A 34 -8.63 33.85 1.91
N LEU A 35 -9.97 33.81 2.03
CA LEU A 35 -10.91 34.26 1.02
C LEU A 35 -11.67 35.47 1.56
N ASP A 36 -11.56 36.64 0.92
CA ASP A 36 -12.45 37.76 1.14
C ASP A 36 -13.82 37.42 0.55
N LEU A 37 -14.84 37.29 1.39
CA LEU A 37 -16.16 36.85 1.00
C LEU A 37 -16.94 37.88 0.18
N ARG A 38 -16.59 39.16 0.31
CA ARG A 38 -17.20 40.24 -0.47
C ARG A 38 -16.56 40.38 -1.84
N LYS A 39 -15.23 40.45 -1.89
CA LYS A 39 -14.48 40.64 -3.14
C LYS A 39 -14.31 39.34 -3.90
N LYS A 40 -14.51 38.20 -3.28
CA LYS A 40 -14.24 36.84 -3.80
C LYS A 40 -12.78 36.66 -4.26
N SER A 41 -11.86 37.37 -3.59
CA SER A 41 -10.43 37.22 -3.82
C SER A 41 -9.80 36.28 -2.81
N THR A 42 -8.93 35.42 -3.28
CA THR A 42 -8.24 34.40 -2.46
C THR A 42 -6.75 34.68 -2.44
N GLU A 43 -6.13 34.54 -1.28
CA GLU A 43 -4.70 34.64 -1.12
C GLU A 43 -4.15 33.55 -0.19
N CYS A 44 -2.93 33.09 -0.45
CA CYS A 44 -2.19 32.20 0.44
C CYS A 44 -1.49 33.07 1.49
N LEU A 45 -1.99 33.09 2.72
CA LEU A 45 -1.40 33.85 3.81
C LEU A 45 -0.04 33.27 4.26
N LYS A 46 0.05 31.94 4.28
CA LYS A 46 1.25 31.28 4.76
C LYS A 46 1.38 29.87 4.17
N LYS A 47 2.53 29.56 3.60
CA LYS A 47 2.97 28.20 3.35
C LYS A 47 3.35 27.54 4.68
N LEU A 48 2.69 26.43 5.00
CA LEU A 48 2.89 25.69 6.24
C LEU A 48 3.61 24.35 5.99
N ASP A 49 3.48 23.81 4.79
CA ASP A 49 4.13 22.57 4.33
C ASP A 49 3.94 21.42 5.35
N THR A 50 2.74 21.31 5.92
CA THR A 50 2.43 20.33 6.96
C THR A 50 1.52 19.24 6.47
N SER A 51 1.76 18.00 6.90
CA SER A 51 0.96 16.83 6.52
C SER A 51 -0.41 16.75 7.22
N SER A 52 -0.64 17.54 8.26
CA SER A 52 -1.94 17.64 8.93
C SER A 52 -2.09 19.05 9.52
N ALA A 53 -3.30 19.60 9.51
CA ALA A 53 -3.59 20.89 10.11
C ALA A 53 -5.04 20.98 10.57
N GLN A 54 -5.27 21.74 11.66
CA GLN A 54 -6.59 22.09 12.16
C GLN A 54 -6.57 23.47 12.81
N PHE A 55 -7.74 24.08 12.89
CA PHE A 55 -7.94 25.33 13.60
C PHE A 55 -8.43 25.13 15.03
N ASP A 56 -8.05 26.07 15.89
CA ASP A 56 -8.70 26.35 17.16
C ASP A 56 -8.85 27.87 17.29
N VAL A 57 -9.99 28.34 17.76
CA VAL A 57 -10.32 29.76 17.74
C VAL A 57 -10.47 30.29 19.13
N GLN A 58 -9.82 31.42 19.38
CA GLN A 58 -10.01 32.13 20.63
C GLN A 58 -11.47 32.56 20.80
N LYS A 59 -12.02 32.46 22.00
CA LYS A 59 -13.45 32.71 22.26
C LYS A 59 -13.96 34.07 21.79
N ASP A 60 -13.11 35.09 21.74
CA ASP A 60 -13.45 36.43 21.26
C ASP A 60 -13.24 36.63 19.75
N GLY A 61 -12.83 35.58 19.05
CA GLY A 61 -12.61 35.59 17.59
C GLY A 61 -11.38 36.37 17.11
N LYS A 62 -10.57 36.95 18.02
CA LYS A 62 -9.44 37.79 17.62
C LYS A 62 -8.23 37.03 17.13
N CYS A 63 -8.10 35.76 17.52
CA CYS A 63 -6.99 34.91 17.12
C CYS A 63 -7.46 33.53 16.68
N ILE A 64 -6.81 33.00 15.67
CA ILE A 64 -6.94 31.62 15.21
C ILE A 64 -5.62 30.92 15.48
N PHE A 65 -5.69 29.79 16.17
CA PHE A 65 -4.54 28.91 16.37
C PHE A 65 -4.53 27.84 15.29
N ILE A 66 -3.36 27.55 14.75
CA ILE A 66 -3.15 26.53 13.73
C ILE A 66 -2.28 25.46 14.34
N LEU A 67 -2.83 24.26 14.47
CA LEU A 67 -2.17 23.07 14.98
C LEU A 67 -1.93 22.13 13.81
N GLY A 68 -0.70 21.73 13.61
CA GLY A 68 -0.34 20.80 12.56
C GLY A 68 0.82 19.90 12.96
N SER A 69 1.22 19.02 12.06
CA SER A 69 2.37 18.14 12.30
C SER A 69 3.63 19.00 12.50
N ARG A 70 4.15 19.04 13.71
CA ARG A 70 5.35 19.81 14.12
C ARG A 70 5.22 21.35 14.07
N ILE A 71 4.01 21.87 13.88
CA ILE A 71 3.78 23.30 13.89
C ILE A 71 2.67 23.67 14.88
N MET A 72 2.87 24.82 15.55
CA MET A 72 1.84 25.50 16.29
C MET A 72 2.01 27.00 16.01
N GLN A 73 0.98 27.63 15.44
CA GLN A 73 1.01 29.03 15.08
C GLN A 73 -0.24 29.75 15.55
N LYS A 74 -0.11 31.06 15.74
CA LYS A 74 -1.20 31.96 16.08
C LYS A 74 -1.33 32.99 14.97
N LEU A 75 -2.53 33.12 14.42
CA LEU A 75 -2.93 34.18 13.51
C LEU A 75 -3.71 35.24 14.29
N THR A 76 -3.31 36.51 14.20
CA THR A 76 -4.09 37.64 14.70
C THR A 76 -4.99 38.12 13.55
N VAL A 77 -6.30 37.91 13.65
CA VAL A 77 -7.28 38.12 12.56
C VAL A 77 -7.25 39.57 12.02
N ALA A 78 -7.21 40.57 12.91
CA ALA A 78 -7.24 41.98 12.51
C ALA A 78 -6.04 42.44 11.66
N SER A 79 -4.92 41.73 11.68
CA SER A 79 -3.68 42.15 11.01
C SER A 79 -3.06 41.09 10.10
N ASP A 80 -3.68 39.92 10.01
CA ASP A 80 -3.15 38.72 9.37
C ASP A 80 -1.73 38.34 9.82
N LYS A 81 -1.35 38.79 11.02
CA LYS A 81 -0.02 38.55 11.56
C LYS A 81 0.08 37.13 12.13
N MET A 82 1.06 36.39 11.61
CA MET A 82 1.36 35.03 12.05
C MET A 82 2.54 35.02 13.04
N GLU A 83 2.37 34.29 14.14
CA GLU A 83 3.41 34.08 15.16
C GLU A 83 3.55 32.60 15.47
N ARG A 84 4.79 32.13 15.47
CA ARG A 84 5.06 30.74 15.88
C ARG A 84 4.97 30.63 17.41
N ILE A 85 4.21 29.65 17.89
CA ILE A 85 4.18 29.27 19.29
C ILE A 85 5.24 28.20 19.52
N SER A 86 6.24 28.52 20.34
CA SER A 86 7.26 27.56 20.74
C SER A 86 7.01 27.15 22.18
N TYR A 87 7.02 25.87 22.45
CA TYR A 87 6.95 25.35 23.81
C TYR A 87 8.04 24.30 24.02
N LYS A 88 8.44 24.14 25.25
CA LYS A 88 9.29 23.05 25.71
C LYS A 88 8.53 22.32 26.81
N ALA A 89 8.43 21.02 26.69
CA ALA A 89 7.86 20.15 27.68
C ALA A 89 8.87 19.06 28.02
N GLU A 90 9.11 18.85 29.29
CA GLU A 90 9.91 17.75 29.79
C GLU A 90 8.98 16.70 30.40
N MET A 91 9.18 15.44 30.03
CA MET A 91 8.44 14.32 30.58
C MET A 91 9.44 13.29 31.12
N LYS A 92 9.27 12.88 32.34
CA LYS A 92 10.03 11.78 32.92
C LYS A 92 9.32 10.49 32.58
N MET A 93 9.98 9.67 31.79
CA MET A 93 9.46 8.35 31.37
C MET A 93 10.14 7.24 32.17
N ASP A 94 9.36 6.29 32.65
CA ASP A 94 9.84 5.02 33.19
C ASP A 94 9.51 3.93 32.17
N LEU A 95 10.46 3.64 31.28
CA LEU A 95 10.27 2.72 30.18
C LEU A 95 9.99 1.27 30.61
N ALA A 96 10.40 0.89 31.82
CA ALA A 96 10.11 -0.44 32.34
C ALA A 96 8.63 -0.54 32.73
N LYS A 97 8.11 0.45 33.46
CA LYS A 97 6.69 0.52 33.82
C LYS A 97 5.78 0.74 32.62
N GLU A 98 6.25 1.47 31.63
CA GLU A 98 5.53 1.64 30.37
C GLU A 98 5.35 0.30 29.64
N ARG A 99 6.42 -0.51 29.51
CA ARG A 99 6.32 -1.86 28.94
C ARG A 99 5.42 -2.78 29.75
N GLU A 100 5.48 -2.70 31.09
CA GLU A 100 4.58 -3.46 31.95
C GLU A 100 3.11 -3.08 31.69
N TYR A 101 2.81 -1.79 31.64
CA TYR A 101 1.46 -1.29 31.32
C TYR A 101 1.00 -1.73 29.93
N MET A 102 1.86 -1.60 28.89
CA MET A 102 1.55 -2.05 27.53
C MET A 102 1.29 -3.54 27.45
N PHE A 103 2.08 -4.35 28.16
CA PHE A 103 1.86 -5.80 28.25
C PHE A 103 0.49 -6.12 28.86
N ASP A 104 0.15 -5.49 29.97
CA ASP A 104 -1.17 -5.68 30.62
C ASP A 104 -2.31 -5.21 29.73
N HIS A 105 -2.10 -4.14 29.00
CA HIS A 105 -3.06 -3.63 28.03
C HIS A 105 -3.32 -4.67 26.94
N VAL A 106 -2.28 -5.21 26.29
CA VAL A 106 -2.38 -6.26 25.28
C VAL A 106 -3.12 -7.48 25.83
N CYS A 107 -2.75 -7.97 27.02
CA CYS A 107 -3.41 -9.12 27.64
C CYS A 107 -4.92 -8.91 27.83
N ARG A 108 -5.32 -7.70 28.27
CA ARG A 108 -6.74 -7.35 28.47
C ARG A 108 -7.48 -7.18 27.15
N GLN A 109 -6.87 -6.55 26.16
CA GLN A 109 -7.50 -6.31 24.88
C GLN A 109 -7.70 -7.62 24.11
N GLU A 110 -6.71 -8.50 24.13
CA GLU A 110 -6.83 -9.81 23.50
C GLU A 110 -7.95 -10.64 24.14
N ALA A 111 -7.97 -10.74 25.47
CA ALA A 111 -9.04 -11.45 26.19
C ALA A 111 -10.45 -10.89 25.89
N ARG A 112 -10.56 -9.58 25.61
CA ARG A 112 -11.83 -8.91 25.34
C ARG A 112 -12.29 -9.06 23.89
N HIS A 113 -11.34 -9.05 22.93
CA HIS A 113 -11.63 -8.93 21.50
C HIS A 113 -11.37 -10.20 20.69
N PHE A 114 -10.74 -11.21 21.30
CA PHE A 114 -10.56 -12.48 20.61
C PHE A 114 -11.92 -13.04 20.16
N TYR A 115 -11.99 -13.50 18.92
CA TYR A 115 -13.26 -13.86 18.29
C TYR A 115 -13.96 -15.10 18.91
N ARG A 116 -13.23 -15.90 19.70
CA ARG A 116 -13.75 -17.04 20.44
C ARG A 116 -13.55 -16.85 21.94
N THR A 117 -14.59 -17.07 22.71
CA THR A 117 -14.55 -16.93 24.17
C THR A 117 -13.68 -17.97 24.87
N ASP A 118 -13.46 -19.13 24.23
CA ASP A 118 -12.61 -20.21 24.72
C ASP A 118 -11.13 -20.06 24.37
N MET A 119 -10.73 -18.97 23.72
CA MET A 119 -9.34 -18.66 23.31
C MET A 119 -8.65 -19.84 22.62
N HIS A 120 -9.37 -20.62 21.79
CA HIS A 120 -8.92 -21.89 21.19
C HIS A 120 -8.49 -22.96 22.21
N GLY A 121 -8.98 -22.90 23.42
CA GLY A 121 -8.61 -23.81 24.52
C GLY A 121 -7.31 -23.44 25.23
N VAL A 122 -6.71 -22.27 24.90
CA VAL A 122 -5.52 -21.76 25.59
C VAL A 122 -5.92 -21.21 26.97
N ASP A 123 -5.23 -21.65 28.02
CA ASP A 123 -5.31 -21.01 29.33
C ASP A 123 -4.59 -19.65 29.29
N TRP A 124 -5.33 -18.63 28.90
CA TRP A 124 -4.79 -17.28 28.69
C TRP A 124 -4.19 -16.64 29.97
N PRO A 125 -4.80 -16.77 31.16
CA PRO A 125 -4.20 -16.32 32.40
C PRO A 125 -2.86 -17.01 32.70
N MET A 126 -2.75 -18.33 32.51
CA MET A 126 -1.50 -19.07 32.70
C MET A 126 -0.44 -18.60 31.69
N MET A 127 -0.81 -18.45 30.42
CA MET A 127 0.08 -18.04 29.35
C MET A 127 0.64 -16.64 29.60
N THR A 128 -0.23 -15.67 29.89
CA THR A 128 0.21 -14.30 30.19
C THR A 128 1.11 -14.22 31.42
N ALA A 129 0.85 -15.05 32.46
CA ALA A 129 1.72 -15.13 33.63
C ALA A 129 3.10 -15.73 33.30
N ALA A 130 3.16 -16.68 32.39
CA ALA A 130 4.42 -17.29 31.94
C ALA A 130 5.30 -16.25 31.19
N TYR A 131 4.72 -15.48 30.24
CA TYR A 131 5.43 -14.49 29.47
C TYR A 131 5.80 -13.24 30.29
N ARG A 132 5.01 -12.85 31.27
CA ARG A 132 5.30 -11.73 32.18
C ARG A 132 6.65 -11.86 32.87
N LYS A 133 7.13 -13.05 33.13
CA LYS A 133 8.42 -13.28 33.79
C LYS A 133 9.62 -12.75 33.01
N PHE A 134 9.48 -12.55 31.71
CA PHE A 134 10.51 -12.03 30.85
C PHE A 134 10.61 -10.48 30.87
N LEU A 135 9.54 -9.76 31.25
CA LEU A 135 9.50 -8.29 31.23
C LEU A 135 10.68 -7.61 31.93
N PRO A 136 11.12 -8.05 33.15
CA PRO A 136 12.26 -7.42 33.81
C PRO A 136 13.58 -7.55 33.05
N HIS A 137 13.68 -8.45 32.09
CA HIS A 137 14.87 -8.70 31.27
C HIS A 137 14.86 -7.97 29.94
N ILE A 138 13.76 -7.30 29.59
CA ILE A 138 13.58 -6.60 28.32
C ILE A 138 13.88 -5.12 28.51
N ASN A 139 14.85 -4.60 27.75
CA ASN A 139 15.30 -3.22 27.84
C ASN A 139 15.08 -2.38 26.58
N ASN A 140 14.52 -2.96 25.53
CA ASN A 140 14.24 -2.28 24.25
C ASN A 140 12.91 -2.71 23.67
N ASN A 141 12.38 -1.92 22.70
CA ASN A 141 11.05 -2.17 22.14
C ASN A 141 11.05 -3.23 21.04
N ALA A 142 12.19 -3.59 20.48
CA ALA A 142 12.28 -4.69 19.51
C ALA A 142 12.04 -6.04 20.21
N ASP A 143 12.78 -6.30 21.30
CA ASP A 143 12.60 -7.50 22.11
C ASP A 143 11.21 -7.54 22.78
N PHE A 144 10.67 -6.37 23.15
CA PHE A 144 9.31 -6.28 23.68
C PHE A 144 8.25 -6.70 22.62
N ALA A 145 8.40 -6.24 21.38
CA ALA A 145 7.51 -6.64 20.31
C ALA A 145 7.62 -8.15 19.98
N GLU A 146 8.83 -8.70 20.06
CA GLU A 146 9.05 -10.14 19.91
C GLU A 146 8.35 -10.93 21.01
N LEU A 147 8.53 -10.53 22.28
CA LEU A 147 7.82 -11.14 23.41
C LEU A 147 6.29 -11.15 23.20
N LEU A 148 5.73 -10.02 22.76
CA LEU A 148 4.30 -9.93 22.47
C LEU A 148 3.91 -10.84 21.31
N SER A 149 4.74 -10.90 20.26
CA SER A 149 4.48 -11.73 19.07
C SER A 149 4.49 -13.21 19.40
N GLU A 150 5.43 -13.67 20.21
CA GLU A 150 5.50 -15.05 20.69
C GLU A 150 4.29 -15.39 21.57
N MET A 151 3.96 -14.56 22.56
CA MET A 151 2.81 -14.76 23.42
C MET A 151 1.50 -14.85 22.64
N LEU A 152 1.29 -13.95 21.69
CA LEU A 152 0.10 -13.94 20.84
C LEU A 152 0.07 -15.11 19.86
N GLY A 153 1.24 -15.62 19.47
CA GLY A 153 1.39 -16.82 18.64
C GLY A 153 0.84 -18.10 19.29
N GLU A 154 0.82 -18.18 20.62
CA GLU A 154 0.23 -19.31 21.36
C GLU A 154 -1.27 -19.51 21.09
N LEU A 155 -1.98 -18.44 20.68
CA LEU A 155 -3.37 -18.51 20.28
C LEU A 155 -3.61 -19.25 18.97
N ASN A 156 -2.53 -19.51 18.20
CA ASN A 156 -2.57 -20.21 16.91
C ASN A 156 -3.69 -19.71 15.99
N VAL A 157 -3.70 -18.42 15.76
CA VAL A 157 -4.69 -17.73 14.90
C VAL A 157 -4.00 -16.70 14.01
N SER A 158 -4.56 -16.44 12.85
CA SER A 158 -4.08 -15.38 11.97
C SER A 158 -4.41 -14.00 12.54
N HIS A 159 -3.67 -12.96 12.10
CA HIS A 159 -3.87 -11.56 12.47
C HIS A 159 -3.59 -11.22 13.95
N THR A 160 -2.82 -12.03 14.64
CA THR A 160 -2.24 -11.69 15.95
C THR A 160 -0.74 -11.46 15.83
N GLY A 161 -0.17 -10.61 16.69
CA GLY A 161 1.26 -10.35 16.76
C GLY A 161 1.61 -8.96 17.22
N GLY A 162 2.86 -8.78 17.67
CA GLY A 162 3.50 -7.51 17.98
C GLY A 162 4.50 -7.11 16.90
N ARG A 163 4.62 -5.82 16.59
CA ARG A 163 5.62 -5.36 15.64
C ARG A 163 6.20 -4.01 16.06
N TYR A 164 7.51 -3.95 16.20
CA TYR A 164 8.22 -2.70 16.40
C TYR A 164 8.76 -2.18 15.06
N ARG A 165 8.45 -0.93 14.75
CA ARG A 165 9.02 -0.24 13.58
C ARG A 165 10.09 0.72 14.06
N ALA A 166 11.34 0.25 14.02
CA ALA A 166 12.47 1.17 14.16
C ALA A 166 12.44 2.20 13.01
N GLY A 167 12.81 3.44 13.31
CA GLY A 167 13.06 4.43 12.25
C GLY A 167 14.09 3.90 11.24
N ALA A 168 14.02 4.38 10.00
CA ALA A 168 14.98 3.99 8.96
C ALA A 168 16.41 4.20 9.47
N ARG A 169 17.21 3.13 9.44
CA ARG A 169 18.64 3.18 9.80
C ARG A 169 19.44 3.13 8.51
N GLY A 170 20.19 4.19 8.24
CA GLY A 170 21.05 4.28 7.06
C GLY A 170 20.31 4.72 5.80
N GLU A 171 21.06 4.84 4.72
CA GLU A 171 20.60 5.21 3.41
C GLU A 171 20.24 3.97 2.60
N ALA A 172 19.05 3.99 1.97
CA ALA A 172 18.64 2.90 1.08
C ALA A 172 19.47 2.95 -0.22
N THR A 173 20.00 1.82 -0.64
CA THR A 173 20.68 1.72 -1.94
C THR A 173 19.65 1.75 -3.06
N ALA A 174 19.87 2.60 -4.04
CA ALA A 174 19.01 2.70 -5.21
C ALA A 174 19.30 1.57 -6.21
N ASN A 175 18.30 1.23 -7.04
CA ASN A 175 18.33 0.11 -7.97
C ASN A 175 18.32 0.62 -9.43
N LEU A 176 19.18 0.08 -10.28
CA LEU A 176 19.28 0.44 -11.70
C LEU A 176 18.28 -0.35 -12.58
N GLY A 177 17.52 -1.28 -12.03
CA GLY A 177 16.63 -2.11 -12.83
C GLY A 177 17.39 -3.08 -13.74
N LEU A 178 18.47 -3.64 -13.26
CA LEU A 178 19.33 -4.55 -14.02
C LEU A 178 19.52 -5.87 -13.28
N PHE A 179 19.68 -6.97 -14.01
CA PHE A 179 20.27 -8.20 -13.50
C PHE A 179 21.74 -8.27 -13.94
N TYR A 180 22.54 -8.92 -13.12
CA TYR A 180 23.99 -9.01 -13.31
C TYR A 180 24.46 -10.47 -13.45
N ASP A 181 25.46 -10.67 -14.29
CA ASP A 181 26.16 -11.93 -14.45
C ASP A 181 27.10 -12.14 -13.26
N LEU A 182 26.67 -12.92 -12.30
CA LEU A 182 27.44 -13.21 -11.06
C LEU A 182 28.69 -14.07 -11.30
N SER A 183 28.83 -14.65 -12.49
CA SER A 183 30.02 -15.42 -12.88
C SER A 183 31.12 -14.57 -13.53
N TYR A 184 30.87 -13.27 -13.74
CA TYR A 184 31.83 -12.37 -14.35
C TYR A 184 32.96 -11.99 -13.37
N GLU A 185 34.20 -12.31 -13.73
CA GLU A 185 35.41 -12.10 -12.90
C GLU A 185 36.22 -10.86 -13.32
N GLY A 186 35.75 -10.07 -14.30
CA GLY A 186 36.44 -8.87 -14.76
C GLY A 186 36.17 -7.64 -13.86
N LYS A 187 36.75 -6.48 -14.24
CA LYS A 187 36.47 -5.22 -13.55
C LYS A 187 35.04 -4.79 -13.78
N GLY A 188 34.37 -4.27 -12.72
CA GLY A 188 32.99 -3.83 -12.76
C GLY A 188 32.01 -4.99 -12.66
N VAL A 189 30.76 -4.75 -13.02
CA VAL A 189 29.67 -5.74 -13.07
C VAL A 189 29.12 -5.86 -14.47
N LYS A 190 28.98 -7.08 -14.95
CA LYS A 190 28.44 -7.36 -16.29
C LYS A 190 26.93 -7.53 -16.22
N ILE A 191 26.24 -6.83 -17.10
CA ILE A 191 24.78 -6.84 -17.18
C ILE A 191 24.32 -8.12 -17.90
N ASP A 192 23.44 -8.86 -17.25
CA ASP A 192 22.79 -10.04 -17.84
C ASP A 192 21.43 -9.69 -18.45
N GLU A 193 20.64 -8.79 -17.82
CA GLU A 193 19.34 -8.38 -18.32
C GLU A 193 19.01 -6.94 -17.94
N VAL A 194 18.34 -6.21 -18.82
CA VAL A 194 17.68 -4.93 -18.53
C VAL A 194 16.21 -5.20 -18.24
N ILE A 195 15.75 -4.82 -17.05
CA ILE A 195 14.36 -5.05 -16.62
C ILE A 195 13.43 -4.10 -17.36
N ALA A 196 12.41 -4.65 -18.02
CA ALA A 196 11.43 -3.88 -18.78
C ALA A 196 10.69 -2.85 -17.89
N GLY A 197 10.64 -1.59 -18.33
CA GLY A 197 10.12 -0.45 -17.59
C GLY A 197 11.08 0.11 -16.54
N GLY A 198 12.29 -0.43 -16.44
CA GLY A 198 13.35 0.05 -15.57
C GLY A 198 14.09 1.30 -16.10
N PRO A 199 14.99 1.87 -15.29
CA PRO A 199 15.70 3.10 -15.64
C PRO A 199 16.43 3.10 -16.98
N PHE A 200 16.96 1.96 -17.43
CA PHE A 200 17.64 1.80 -18.71
C PHE A 200 16.74 1.30 -19.86
N ASP A 201 15.50 0.92 -19.58
CA ASP A 201 14.56 0.51 -20.63
C ASP A 201 13.88 1.72 -21.29
N ASN A 202 14.65 2.46 -22.05
CA ASN A 202 14.20 3.62 -22.78
C ASN A 202 14.92 3.76 -24.13
N ALA A 203 14.34 4.51 -25.07
CA ALA A 203 14.84 4.62 -26.46
C ALA A 203 16.22 5.31 -26.58
N SER A 204 16.66 6.06 -25.58
CA SER A 204 17.97 6.75 -25.58
C SER A 204 19.08 5.92 -24.99
N SER A 205 18.76 4.88 -24.22
CA SER A 205 19.76 4.00 -23.61
C SER A 205 20.35 3.01 -24.63
N LYS A 206 21.67 2.83 -24.53
CA LYS A 206 22.42 1.81 -25.29
C LYS A 206 22.73 0.57 -24.47
N VAL A 207 22.25 0.53 -23.23
CA VAL A 207 22.51 -0.57 -22.30
C VAL A 207 21.79 -1.83 -22.74
N LYS A 208 22.50 -2.93 -22.78
CA LYS A 208 22.01 -4.26 -23.15
C LYS A 208 22.78 -5.35 -22.40
N LYS A 209 22.34 -6.60 -22.50
CA LYS A 209 23.09 -7.76 -22.01
C LYS A 209 24.52 -7.75 -22.53
N GLY A 210 25.47 -7.98 -21.64
CA GLY A 210 26.90 -8.01 -21.92
C GLY A 210 27.64 -6.71 -21.63
N CYS A 211 26.94 -5.57 -21.50
CA CYS A 211 27.57 -4.32 -21.06
C CYS A 211 28.15 -4.44 -19.65
N ILE A 212 29.19 -3.68 -19.36
CA ILE A 212 29.86 -3.65 -18.05
C ILE A 212 29.72 -2.25 -17.46
N THR A 213 29.47 -2.18 -16.17
CA THR A 213 29.43 -0.94 -15.39
C THR A 213 30.15 -1.10 -14.04
N ASP A 214 30.58 0.00 -13.46
CA ASP A 214 31.28 0.05 -12.18
C ASP A 214 30.53 0.95 -11.21
N PHE A 215 29.74 0.40 -10.24
CA PHE A 215 28.83 1.28 -9.53
C PHE A 215 28.40 0.94 -8.10
N TYR A 216 28.69 -0.21 -7.52
CA TYR A 216 27.98 -0.67 -6.31
C TYR A 216 27.97 0.28 -5.11
N ALA A 217 29.04 0.97 -4.83
CA ALA A 217 29.14 1.81 -3.63
C ALA A 217 28.48 3.19 -3.79
N LEU A 218 28.07 3.56 -4.99
CA LEU A 218 27.70 4.93 -5.33
C LEU A 218 26.19 5.20 -5.40
N LEU A 219 25.35 4.21 -5.11
CA LEU A 219 23.88 4.35 -5.26
C LEU A 219 23.14 4.53 -3.92
N ALA A 220 23.84 4.60 -2.79
CA ALA A 220 23.21 4.84 -1.50
C ALA A 220 22.57 6.25 -1.47
N GLY A 221 21.30 6.33 -1.07
CA GLY A 221 20.55 7.58 -1.00
C GLY A 221 20.15 8.21 -2.34
N LEU A 222 20.44 7.58 -3.48
CA LEU A 222 20.27 8.19 -4.81
C LEU A 222 18.97 7.79 -5.53
N THR A 223 18.00 7.23 -4.83
CA THR A 223 16.69 6.90 -5.42
C THR A 223 16.01 8.16 -5.97
N GLY A 224 15.74 8.15 -7.30
CA GLY A 224 15.09 9.28 -7.98
C GLY A 224 16.00 10.42 -8.38
N GLU A 225 17.26 10.42 -7.93
CA GLU A 225 18.24 11.43 -8.32
C GLU A 225 18.87 11.12 -9.70
N LYS A 226 19.38 12.12 -10.37
CA LYS A 226 20.12 11.92 -11.65
C LYS A 226 21.54 11.45 -11.36
N VAL A 227 21.86 10.24 -11.82
CA VAL A 227 23.18 9.62 -11.65
C VAL A 227 23.84 9.42 -13.03
N LEU A 228 25.11 9.76 -13.14
CA LEU A 228 25.93 9.45 -14.31
C LEU A 228 26.54 8.05 -14.13
N ILE A 229 26.25 7.17 -15.06
CA ILE A 229 26.75 5.79 -15.06
C ILE A 229 27.68 5.58 -16.25
N SER A 230 28.91 5.16 -15.99
CA SER A 230 29.87 4.79 -17.02
C SER A 230 29.72 3.33 -17.42
N LEU A 231 29.68 3.09 -18.70
CA LEU A 231 29.35 1.81 -19.33
C LEU A 231 30.39 1.42 -20.37
N SER A 232 30.54 0.12 -20.59
CA SER A 232 31.40 -0.39 -21.65
C SER A 232 30.81 -1.61 -22.35
N ASP A 233 31.07 -1.76 -23.65
CA ASP A 233 30.75 -2.94 -24.45
C ASP A 233 31.77 -3.13 -25.56
N GLY A 234 32.47 -4.25 -25.58
CA GLY A 234 33.44 -4.60 -26.61
C GLY A 234 34.56 -3.56 -26.82
N GLY A 235 35.01 -2.90 -25.74
CA GLY A 235 36.06 -1.87 -25.78
C GLY A 235 35.55 -0.46 -26.07
N LYS A 236 34.26 -0.27 -26.37
CA LYS A 236 33.63 1.04 -26.45
C LYS A 236 33.16 1.46 -25.07
N GLN A 237 33.45 2.70 -24.71
CA GLN A 237 32.99 3.31 -23.46
C GLN A 237 32.05 4.47 -23.74
N TRP A 238 31.05 4.64 -22.86
CA TRP A 238 30.14 5.79 -22.90
C TRP A 238 29.51 6.01 -21.52
N ASP A 239 28.92 7.18 -21.32
CA ASP A 239 28.19 7.52 -20.11
C ASP A 239 26.71 7.70 -20.40
N GLU A 240 25.85 7.29 -19.46
CA GLU A 240 24.42 7.55 -19.48
C GLU A 240 23.98 8.18 -18.16
N VAL A 241 23.05 9.16 -18.25
CA VAL A 241 22.37 9.73 -17.08
C VAL A 241 21.07 8.97 -16.86
N VAL A 242 20.93 8.41 -15.67
CA VAL A 242 19.77 7.60 -15.28
C VAL A 242 19.21 8.08 -13.95
N LYS A 243 17.94 7.82 -13.68
CA LYS A 243 17.31 7.98 -12.37
C LYS A 243 17.06 6.59 -11.76
N PRO A 244 17.89 6.15 -10.82
CA PRO A 244 17.68 4.87 -10.14
C PRO A 244 16.33 4.85 -9.39
N ILE A 245 15.76 3.68 -9.26
CA ILE A 245 14.50 3.43 -8.57
C ILE A 245 14.75 2.76 -7.20
N SER A 246 13.75 2.72 -6.34
CA SER A 246 13.82 1.94 -5.10
C SER A 246 13.74 0.43 -5.38
N ASP A 247 14.22 -0.40 -4.46
CA ASP A 247 14.05 -1.86 -4.54
C ASP A 247 12.58 -2.26 -4.61
N GLY A 248 11.69 -1.58 -3.89
CA GLY A 248 10.26 -1.82 -3.98
C GLY A 248 9.71 -1.55 -5.38
N ALA A 249 10.16 -0.48 -6.05
CA ALA A 249 9.77 -0.18 -7.43
C ALA A 249 10.31 -1.23 -8.42
N CYS A 250 11.56 -1.68 -8.22
CA CYS A 250 12.13 -2.78 -9.01
C CYS A 250 11.33 -4.08 -8.81
N GLY A 251 11.00 -4.44 -7.56
CA GLY A 251 10.14 -5.58 -7.24
C GLY A 251 8.77 -5.50 -7.94
N ALA A 252 8.16 -4.32 -7.98
CA ALA A 252 6.89 -4.09 -8.69
C ALA A 252 7.01 -4.29 -10.22
N LEU A 253 8.16 -3.94 -10.82
CA LEU A 253 8.43 -4.22 -12.24
C LEU A 253 8.49 -5.73 -12.49
N LEU A 254 9.20 -6.46 -11.64
CA LEU A 254 9.33 -7.92 -11.74
C LEU A 254 7.99 -8.63 -11.53
N TYR A 255 7.19 -8.16 -10.59
CA TYR A 255 5.85 -8.69 -10.34
C TYR A 255 4.92 -8.49 -11.55
N ARG A 256 4.91 -7.28 -12.12
CA ARG A 256 4.16 -7.02 -13.37
C ARG A 256 4.65 -7.85 -14.54
N ARG A 257 5.96 -8.10 -14.64
CA ARG A 257 6.53 -9.02 -15.63
C ARG A 257 5.98 -10.44 -15.47
N TRP A 258 5.96 -10.92 -14.22
CA TRP A 258 5.41 -12.24 -13.90
C TRP A 258 3.94 -12.36 -14.31
N ILE A 259 3.08 -11.38 -14.00
CA ILE A 259 1.67 -11.36 -14.42
C ILE A 259 1.54 -11.42 -15.96
N LYS A 260 2.32 -10.60 -16.67
CA LYS A 260 2.32 -10.57 -18.14
C LYS A 260 2.72 -11.93 -18.75
N GLN A 261 3.73 -12.57 -18.17
CA GLN A 261 4.16 -13.90 -18.60
C GLN A 261 3.06 -14.95 -18.39
N ARG A 262 2.39 -14.94 -17.23
CA ARG A 262 1.27 -15.86 -16.96
C ARG A 262 0.11 -15.64 -17.94
N ALA A 263 -0.23 -14.39 -18.22
CA ALA A 263 -1.25 -14.07 -19.23
C ALA A 263 -0.87 -14.58 -20.63
N ALA A 264 0.39 -14.39 -21.02
CA ALA A 264 0.90 -14.89 -22.31
C ALA A 264 0.92 -16.42 -22.37
N ASP A 265 1.27 -17.10 -21.28
CA ASP A 265 1.26 -18.55 -21.20
C ASP A 265 -0.16 -19.11 -21.35
N VAL A 266 -1.15 -18.52 -20.65
CA VAL A 266 -2.56 -18.92 -20.77
C VAL A 266 -3.08 -18.71 -22.19
N ASP A 267 -2.77 -17.59 -22.82
CA ASP A 267 -3.16 -17.30 -24.19
C ASP A 267 -2.54 -18.32 -25.16
N ARG A 268 -1.23 -18.57 -25.05
CA ARG A 268 -0.50 -19.54 -25.89
C ARG A 268 -1.02 -20.97 -25.72
N TRP A 269 -1.16 -21.44 -24.46
CA TRP A 269 -1.60 -22.83 -24.22
C TRP A 269 -3.06 -23.08 -24.57
N SER A 270 -3.88 -22.05 -24.55
CA SER A 270 -5.28 -22.14 -24.97
C SER A 270 -5.53 -21.82 -26.45
N ASN A 271 -4.47 -21.55 -27.23
CA ASN A 271 -4.60 -21.03 -28.61
C ASN A 271 -5.51 -19.79 -28.69
N GLY A 272 -5.32 -18.86 -27.77
CA GLY A 272 -6.06 -17.60 -27.70
C GLY A 272 -7.50 -17.71 -27.15
N ARG A 273 -7.96 -18.89 -26.72
CA ARG A 273 -9.35 -19.12 -26.29
C ARG A 273 -9.65 -18.61 -24.90
N LEU A 274 -8.66 -18.61 -23.98
CA LEU A 274 -8.84 -18.23 -22.58
C LEU A 274 -8.25 -16.88 -22.28
N GLY A 275 -8.88 -16.14 -21.36
CA GLY A 275 -8.33 -14.96 -20.72
C GLY A 275 -7.62 -15.29 -19.40
N TYR A 276 -6.85 -14.33 -18.90
CA TYR A 276 -6.18 -14.43 -17.60
C TYR A 276 -6.29 -13.11 -16.87
N VAL A 277 -6.74 -13.16 -15.63
CA VAL A 277 -6.71 -12.02 -14.70
C VAL A 277 -6.01 -12.41 -13.42
N HIS A 278 -5.24 -11.48 -12.89
CA HIS A 278 -4.61 -11.61 -11.59
C HIS A 278 -5.24 -10.64 -10.60
N ILE A 279 -5.64 -11.14 -9.45
CA ILE A 279 -6.17 -10.33 -8.35
C ILE A 279 -5.01 -10.06 -7.39
N GLU A 280 -4.35 -8.92 -7.55
CA GLU A 280 -3.13 -8.56 -6.82
C GLU A 280 -3.40 -8.30 -5.34
N SER A 281 -4.49 -7.61 -5.03
CA SER A 281 -4.95 -7.28 -3.68
C SER A 281 -6.48 -7.28 -3.62
N MET A 282 -7.06 -7.39 -2.43
CA MET A 282 -8.50 -7.26 -2.23
C MET A 282 -8.87 -5.79 -1.97
N ASP A 283 -8.56 -4.92 -2.94
CA ASP A 283 -8.82 -3.48 -2.93
C ASP A 283 -9.51 -3.00 -4.22
N ASP A 284 -10.00 -1.75 -4.19
CA ASP A 284 -10.76 -1.15 -5.29
C ASP A 284 -9.94 -1.02 -6.59
N ASN A 285 -8.64 -0.73 -6.50
CA ASN A 285 -7.77 -0.61 -7.68
C ASN A 285 -7.60 -1.95 -8.39
N SER A 286 -7.36 -3.02 -7.63
CA SER A 286 -7.28 -4.38 -8.16
C SER A 286 -8.61 -4.80 -8.75
N PHE A 287 -9.73 -4.50 -8.10
CA PHE A 287 -11.07 -4.81 -8.62
C PHE A 287 -11.37 -4.11 -9.94
N ARG A 288 -11.10 -2.80 -10.03
CA ARG A 288 -11.29 -2.03 -11.27
C ARG A 288 -10.51 -2.61 -12.44
N THR A 289 -9.26 -3.04 -12.19
CA THR A 289 -8.41 -3.68 -13.20
C THR A 289 -9.04 -5.01 -13.65
N VAL A 290 -9.40 -5.86 -12.71
CA VAL A 290 -10.02 -7.17 -13.00
C VAL A 290 -11.36 -6.99 -13.72
N TYR A 291 -12.22 -6.09 -13.24
CA TYR A 291 -13.52 -5.80 -13.86
C TYR A 291 -13.37 -5.31 -15.30
N SER A 292 -12.45 -4.38 -15.55
CA SER A 292 -12.14 -3.87 -16.89
C SER A 292 -11.60 -4.96 -17.81
N ASP A 293 -10.67 -5.78 -17.34
CA ASP A 293 -10.08 -6.85 -18.14
C ASP A 293 -11.11 -7.95 -18.44
N VAL A 294 -11.90 -8.37 -17.46
CA VAL A 294 -12.90 -9.44 -17.61
C VAL A 294 -13.99 -9.04 -18.59
N LEU A 295 -14.60 -7.88 -18.40
CA LEU A 295 -15.75 -7.44 -19.21
C LEU A 295 -15.36 -6.67 -20.48
N GLY A 296 -14.12 -6.19 -20.58
CA GLY A 296 -13.58 -5.51 -21.75
C GLY A 296 -12.65 -6.40 -22.55
N LYS A 297 -11.38 -6.45 -22.16
CA LYS A 297 -10.30 -7.15 -22.89
C LYS A 297 -10.60 -8.61 -23.19
N TYR A 298 -11.22 -9.34 -22.26
CA TYR A 298 -11.46 -10.76 -22.35
C TYR A 298 -12.91 -11.13 -22.62
N ASN A 299 -13.79 -10.16 -22.89
CA ASN A 299 -15.23 -10.43 -23.05
C ASN A 299 -15.56 -11.42 -24.20
N LYS A 300 -14.69 -11.53 -25.21
CA LYS A 300 -14.86 -12.47 -26.34
C LYS A 300 -14.21 -13.83 -26.13
N LYS A 301 -13.46 -14.02 -25.03
CA LYS A 301 -12.84 -15.30 -24.70
C LYS A 301 -13.89 -16.32 -24.28
N GLU A 302 -13.60 -17.61 -24.47
CA GLU A 302 -14.51 -18.72 -24.14
C GLU A 302 -14.53 -19.03 -22.63
N GLY A 303 -13.45 -18.68 -21.91
CA GLY A 303 -13.30 -18.87 -20.49
C GLY A 303 -12.18 -18.00 -19.92
N ILE A 304 -12.01 -18.02 -18.59
CA ILE A 304 -11.02 -17.20 -17.93
C ILE A 304 -10.33 -17.94 -16.78
N VAL A 305 -9.03 -17.67 -16.62
CA VAL A 305 -8.23 -18.07 -15.47
C VAL A 305 -8.13 -16.89 -14.51
N ILE A 306 -8.56 -17.10 -13.26
CA ILE A 306 -8.52 -16.11 -12.18
C ILE A 306 -7.37 -16.52 -11.25
N ASP A 307 -6.31 -15.74 -11.19
CA ASP A 307 -5.15 -16.05 -10.38
C ASP A 307 -5.14 -15.17 -9.12
N THR A 308 -5.22 -15.78 -7.94
CA THR A 308 -5.22 -15.09 -6.65
C THR A 308 -3.93 -15.29 -5.87
N ARG A 309 -2.94 -15.97 -6.44
CA ARG A 309 -1.68 -16.27 -5.73
C ARG A 309 -0.98 -15.00 -5.26
N PHE A 310 -0.36 -15.06 -4.09
CA PHE A 310 0.37 -13.96 -3.44
C PHE A 310 -0.49 -12.78 -2.97
N ASN A 311 -1.82 -12.91 -3.00
CA ASN A 311 -2.72 -11.86 -2.53
C ASN A 311 -2.77 -11.83 -1.01
N GLY A 312 -2.41 -10.69 -0.41
CA GLY A 312 -2.35 -10.49 1.05
C GLY A 312 -3.69 -10.19 1.71
N GLY A 313 -4.79 -10.11 0.96
CA GLY A 313 -6.13 -9.82 1.50
C GLY A 313 -6.59 -8.38 1.29
N GLY A 314 -7.57 -7.98 2.08
CA GLY A 314 -8.29 -6.71 2.01
C GLY A 314 -9.79 -6.92 2.30
N ARG A 315 -10.67 -6.31 1.49
CA ARG A 315 -12.13 -6.45 1.63
C ARG A 315 -12.83 -6.42 0.28
N LEU A 316 -12.74 -7.49 -0.51
CA LEU A 316 -13.27 -7.48 -1.87
C LEU A 316 -13.87 -8.81 -2.34
N HIS A 317 -13.88 -9.83 -1.50
CA HIS A 317 -14.32 -11.18 -1.91
C HIS A 317 -15.77 -11.20 -2.41
N GLU A 318 -16.66 -10.38 -1.85
CA GLU A 318 -18.07 -10.30 -2.26
C GLU A 318 -18.21 -9.74 -3.69
N ASP A 319 -17.46 -8.68 -4.02
CA ASP A 319 -17.47 -8.08 -5.36
C ASP A 319 -16.90 -9.03 -6.42
N ILE A 320 -15.84 -9.76 -6.07
CA ILE A 320 -15.25 -10.80 -6.93
C ILE A 320 -16.26 -11.94 -7.16
N GLU A 321 -16.92 -12.40 -6.11
CA GLU A 321 -17.97 -13.40 -6.19
C GLU A 321 -19.11 -12.95 -7.11
N ILE A 322 -19.62 -11.74 -6.91
CA ILE A 322 -20.67 -11.16 -7.73
C ILE A 322 -20.25 -11.10 -9.19
N LEU A 323 -19.00 -10.67 -9.47
CA LEU A 323 -18.48 -10.57 -10.84
C LEU A 323 -18.46 -11.93 -11.54
N PHE A 324 -18.07 -13.01 -10.85
CA PHE A 324 -17.91 -14.33 -11.43
C PHE A 324 -19.12 -15.29 -11.29
N SER A 325 -20.20 -14.84 -10.63
CA SER A 325 -21.44 -15.62 -10.45
C SER A 325 -22.49 -15.40 -11.53
N GLY A 326 -22.11 -14.91 -12.70
CA GLY A 326 -23.04 -14.67 -13.80
C GLY A 326 -23.54 -15.98 -14.43
N THR A 327 -24.88 -16.12 -14.55
CA THR A 327 -25.50 -17.18 -15.34
C THR A 327 -26.23 -16.55 -16.51
N LYS A 328 -25.85 -16.91 -17.72
CA LYS A 328 -26.49 -16.39 -18.93
C LYS A 328 -27.98 -16.77 -18.95
N TYR A 329 -28.87 -15.77 -19.13
CA TYR A 329 -30.30 -16.00 -19.20
C TYR A 329 -30.95 -15.48 -20.49
N LEU A 330 -30.30 -14.60 -21.25
CA LEU A 330 -30.74 -14.16 -22.57
C LEU A 330 -29.59 -13.55 -23.39
N THR A 331 -29.79 -13.42 -24.70
CA THR A 331 -28.95 -12.62 -25.59
C THR A 331 -29.78 -11.49 -26.21
N GLN A 332 -29.26 -10.28 -26.17
CA GLN A 332 -29.88 -9.14 -26.85
C GLN A 332 -29.51 -9.14 -28.33
N VAL A 333 -30.50 -9.04 -29.19
CA VAL A 333 -30.30 -9.03 -30.63
C VAL A 333 -30.98 -7.81 -31.25
N TYR A 334 -30.22 -7.03 -32.02
CA TYR A 334 -30.71 -5.85 -32.74
C TYR A 334 -30.52 -6.04 -34.24
N ARG A 335 -31.60 -6.02 -35.00
CA ARG A 335 -31.60 -6.21 -36.47
C ARG A 335 -30.81 -7.46 -36.91
N GLY A 336 -31.01 -8.57 -36.20
CA GLY A 336 -30.31 -9.82 -36.49
C GLY A 336 -28.84 -9.90 -36.06
N ARG A 337 -28.32 -8.90 -35.36
CA ARG A 337 -26.96 -8.89 -34.80
C ARG A 337 -27.00 -9.05 -33.29
N GLU A 338 -26.25 -9.99 -32.75
CA GLU A 338 -26.05 -10.13 -31.32
C GLU A 338 -25.31 -8.93 -30.78
N ALA A 339 -25.85 -8.28 -29.77
CA ALA A 339 -25.24 -7.13 -29.09
C ALA A 339 -24.49 -7.55 -27.85
N CYS A 340 -25.14 -8.25 -26.92
CA CYS A 340 -24.50 -8.77 -25.71
C CYS A 340 -25.33 -9.87 -25.05
N ASP A 341 -24.68 -10.71 -24.29
CA ASP A 341 -25.31 -11.65 -23.37
C ASP A 341 -25.67 -10.97 -22.04
N MET A 342 -26.74 -11.43 -21.41
CA MET A 342 -27.16 -10.94 -20.09
C MET A 342 -26.99 -12.04 -19.02
N PRO A 343 -26.43 -11.70 -17.85
CA PRO A 343 -26.08 -10.38 -17.34
C PRO A 343 -24.81 -9.82 -17.98
N SER A 344 -24.88 -8.58 -18.51
CA SER A 344 -23.74 -7.94 -19.20
C SER A 344 -22.64 -7.39 -18.24
N ARG A 345 -22.95 -7.32 -16.94
CA ARG A 345 -22.04 -6.79 -15.90
C ARG A 345 -21.43 -7.88 -15.02
N ARG A 346 -21.52 -9.13 -15.44
CA ARG A 346 -20.97 -10.31 -14.76
C ARG A 346 -20.37 -11.25 -15.77
N TRP A 347 -19.33 -11.96 -15.37
CA TRP A 347 -18.79 -13.03 -16.18
C TRP A 347 -19.77 -14.21 -16.18
N ASN A 348 -20.24 -14.60 -17.34
CA ASN A 348 -21.26 -15.63 -17.52
C ASN A 348 -20.77 -16.84 -18.32
N LYS A 349 -19.45 -17.01 -18.39
CA LYS A 349 -18.76 -18.10 -19.10
C LYS A 349 -17.91 -18.92 -18.13
N PRO A 350 -17.37 -20.08 -18.52
CA PRO A 350 -16.52 -20.88 -17.65
C PRO A 350 -15.33 -20.12 -17.09
N SER A 351 -14.99 -20.41 -15.83
CA SER A 351 -13.80 -19.90 -15.16
C SER A 351 -13.15 -20.98 -14.31
N ILE A 352 -11.86 -20.83 -14.05
CA ILE A 352 -11.11 -21.55 -13.03
C ILE A 352 -10.39 -20.56 -12.16
N MET A 353 -10.24 -20.88 -10.86
CA MET A 353 -9.48 -20.05 -9.94
C MET A 353 -8.21 -20.76 -9.49
N VAL A 354 -7.09 -20.04 -9.51
CA VAL A 354 -5.78 -20.49 -9.05
C VAL A 354 -5.50 -19.85 -7.71
N GLN A 355 -5.19 -20.67 -6.71
CA GLN A 355 -4.81 -20.23 -5.36
C GLN A 355 -3.40 -20.68 -4.99
N GLY A 356 -2.84 -20.16 -3.91
CA GLY A 356 -1.57 -20.59 -3.37
C GLY A 356 -1.50 -20.40 -1.85
N GLU A 357 -0.57 -21.05 -1.21
CA GLU A 357 -0.34 -21.02 0.24
C GLU A 357 -0.02 -19.61 0.78
N ALA A 358 0.45 -18.72 -0.08
CA ALA A 358 0.73 -17.32 0.28
C ALA A 358 -0.50 -16.41 0.26
N ASN A 359 -1.68 -16.92 -0.12
CA ASN A 359 -2.91 -16.15 0.02
C ASN A 359 -3.23 -15.93 1.52
N TYR A 360 -3.65 -14.72 1.86
CA TYR A 360 -3.87 -14.36 3.26
C TYR A 360 -5.17 -13.57 3.46
N SER A 361 -5.78 -13.65 4.65
CA SER A 361 -6.97 -12.88 5.03
C SER A 361 -8.13 -13.01 4.03
N ASN A 362 -8.67 -11.94 3.51
CA ASN A 362 -9.78 -11.94 2.54
C ASN A 362 -9.46 -12.75 1.27
N ALA A 363 -8.17 -12.88 0.91
CA ALA A 363 -7.74 -13.74 -0.19
C ALA A 363 -7.80 -15.24 0.12
N HIS A 364 -8.01 -15.63 1.38
CA HIS A 364 -8.45 -16.98 1.74
C HIS A 364 -9.97 -17.14 1.53
N GLY A 365 -10.76 -16.14 1.90
CA GLY A 365 -12.21 -16.18 1.72
C GLY A 365 -12.64 -16.34 0.27
N THR A 366 -11.99 -15.62 -0.65
CA THR A 366 -12.31 -15.65 -2.07
C THR A 366 -12.29 -17.06 -2.70
N PRO A 367 -11.22 -17.86 -2.62
CA PRO A 367 -11.24 -19.22 -3.17
C PRO A 367 -12.18 -20.16 -2.42
N TRP A 368 -12.40 -19.92 -1.10
CA TRP A 368 -13.39 -20.70 -0.35
C TRP A 368 -14.80 -20.47 -0.88
N VAL A 369 -15.22 -19.22 -1.05
CA VAL A 369 -16.54 -18.84 -1.59
C VAL A 369 -16.68 -19.33 -3.02
N TYR A 370 -15.66 -19.14 -3.86
CA TYR A 370 -15.65 -19.62 -5.25
C TYR A 370 -15.94 -21.12 -5.35
N LYS A 371 -15.30 -21.92 -4.49
CA LYS A 371 -15.52 -23.36 -4.38
C LYS A 371 -16.92 -23.69 -3.81
N HIS A 372 -17.32 -23.00 -2.74
CA HIS A 372 -18.60 -23.22 -2.05
C HIS A 372 -19.80 -22.96 -2.98
N MET A 373 -19.75 -21.87 -3.73
CA MET A 373 -20.77 -21.50 -4.70
C MET A 373 -20.67 -22.27 -6.03
N ARG A 374 -19.67 -23.14 -6.19
CA ARG A 374 -19.45 -23.92 -7.41
C ARG A 374 -19.33 -23.07 -8.68
N LEU A 375 -18.67 -21.91 -8.57
CA LEU A 375 -18.49 -20.99 -9.70
C LEU A 375 -17.56 -21.56 -10.78
N GLY A 376 -16.67 -22.47 -10.40
CA GLY A 376 -15.75 -23.15 -11.29
C GLY A 376 -14.81 -24.07 -10.54
N LYS A 377 -13.77 -24.57 -11.23
CA LYS A 377 -12.76 -25.44 -10.63
C LYS A 377 -11.72 -24.60 -9.90
N LEU A 378 -11.41 -24.97 -8.65
CA LEU A 378 -10.32 -24.42 -7.86
C LEU A 378 -9.08 -25.28 -7.99
N VAL A 379 -7.91 -24.69 -8.26
CA VAL A 379 -6.62 -25.38 -8.45
C VAL A 379 -5.50 -24.67 -7.68
N GLY A 380 -4.44 -25.38 -7.37
CA GLY A 380 -3.26 -24.87 -6.69
C GLY A 380 -3.13 -25.39 -5.26
N ALA A 381 -2.12 -24.90 -4.54
CA ALA A 381 -1.87 -25.29 -3.16
C ALA A 381 -2.97 -24.78 -2.21
N PRO A 382 -3.32 -25.56 -1.16
CA PRO A 382 -4.30 -25.12 -0.17
C PRO A 382 -3.88 -23.83 0.52
N VAL A 383 -4.84 -22.93 0.73
CA VAL A 383 -4.63 -21.71 1.51
C VAL A 383 -4.75 -22.05 3.00
N PRO A 384 -3.84 -21.61 3.87
CA PRO A 384 -3.98 -21.79 5.32
C PRO A 384 -5.18 -21.00 5.87
N GLY A 385 -5.71 -21.40 7.01
CA GLY A 385 -6.87 -20.79 7.66
C GLY A 385 -6.58 -19.38 8.18
N THR A 386 -6.78 -18.35 7.37
CA THR A 386 -6.35 -16.97 7.67
C THR A 386 -7.48 -15.94 7.53
N MET A 387 -8.75 -16.34 7.65
CA MET A 387 -9.91 -15.47 7.40
C MET A 387 -10.42 -14.72 8.65
N THR A 388 -9.68 -14.71 9.75
CA THR A 388 -10.05 -13.91 10.92
C THR A 388 -9.91 -12.41 10.65
N SER A 389 -10.71 -11.57 11.31
CA SER A 389 -10.58 -10.12 11.21
C SER A 389 -9.36 -9.61 11.97
N VAL A 390 -8.88 -8.43 11.58
CA VAL A 390 -7.78 -7.75 12.25
C VAL A 390 -8.25 -6.41 12.82
N TRP A 391 -7.74 -6.09 13.98
CA TRP A 391 -7.80 -4.78 14.61
C TRP A 391 -6.39 -4.38 15.04
N TRP A 392 -6.00 -3.14 14.70
CA TRP A 392 -4.65 -2.65 14.96
C TRP A 392 -4.69 -1.53 15.99
N GLU A 393 -3.81 -1.63 16.98
CA GLU A 393 -3.60 -0.60 17.98
C GLU A 393 -2.11 -0.20 18.02
N ARG A 394 -1.86 1.08 18.26
CA ARG A 394 -0.50 1.57 18.53
C ARG A 394 -0.35 1.71 20.04
N LEU A 395 0.70 1.15 20.55
CA LEU A 395 1.10 1.22 21.95
C LEU A 395 2.20 2.27 22.11
#